data_898b6d221fb4898d227f129f718cc760
#
_entry.id   898b6d221fb4898d227f129f718cc760
#
_cell.length_a   1.000
_cell.length_b   1.000
_cell.length_c   1.000
_cell.angle_alpha   90.00
_cell.angle_beta   90.00
_cell.angle_gamma   90.00
#
_symmetry.space_group_name_H-M   'P 1'
#
loop_
_entity.id
_entity.type
_entity.pdbx_description
1 polymer ?
#
loop_
_entity_poly.entity_id
_entity_poly.type
_entity_poly.pdbx_seq_one_letter_code
_entity_poly.pdbx_strand_id
1 'polypeptide(L)'
;MMKYSLLAYKYFVDVVETQGFTPAAKRNFVSQTAISNAIKNLEKQLGVQLIDRSTSHFKVTLAGSNLYHCAIPLLNTYYEFGEKITQLNNSFNILKIHYLHGFGFWTVKLAQSLLTSNPKLQLQLDTENFATSFTKLDAGNYDVLIGFSTAVSKIKDIHVKKIGTANFSILLNQSSLTKNGNISKKTFKRQPLFLQKWTATDSNDVQSKIKIILRQMHIDYSQIIYLDSFDAAISNVILNHGLAIYPRELSIPKKYDDCLCFLPQLPELKYDVVAIYKNPALANILERATD
;
A
#
# COMPACT_ATOMS: atom_id res chain seq x y z
N MET A 1 15.44 4.72 30.95
CA MET A 1 14.21 4.55 31.74
C MET A 1 13.07 5.29 31.00
N MET A 2 12.01 4.62 30.55
CA MET A 2 10.90 5.29 29.89
C MET A 2 10.25 6.28 30.85
N LYS A 3 10.28 7.58 30.50
CA LYS A 3 9.81 8.68 31.31
C LYS A 3 8.27 8.82 31.32
N TYR A 4 7.60 8.22 30.32
CA TYR A 4 6.16 8.40 30.05
C TYR A 4 5.42 7.06 30.05
N SER A 5 4.22 7.02 30.64
CA SER A 5 3.36 5.84 30.65
C SER A 5 2.50 5.77 29.39
N LEU A 6 2.55 4.65 28.65
CA LEU A 6 1.69 4.41 27.50
C LEU A 6 0.19 4.45 27.85
N LEU A 7 -0.14 4.02 29.08
CA LEU A 7 -1.50 4.11 29.59
C LEU A 7 -2.00 5.55 29.73
N ALA A 8 -1.12 6.49 30.08
CA ALA A 8 -1.48 7.90 30.14
C ALA A 8 -1.79 8.48 28.75
N TYR A 9 -1.06 8.06 27.72
CA TYR A 9 -1.39 8.43 26.32
C TYR A 9 -2.73 7.86 25.89
N LYS A 10 -3.02 6.59 26.23
CA LYS A 10 -4.31 5.97 25.96
C LYS A 10 -5.45 6.75 26.62
N TYR A 11 -5.33 7.04 27.90
CA TYR A 11 -6.33 7.82 28.64
C TYR A 11 -6.55 9.21 28.03
N PHE A 12 -5.48 9.85 27.61
CA PHE A 12 -5.57 11.15 26.95
C PHE A 12 -6.33 11.06 25.61
N VAL A 13 -6.00 10.08 24.76
CA VAL A 13 -6.71 9.84 23.49
C VAL A 13 -8.18 9.58 23.77
N ASP A 14 -8.52 8.71 24.70
CA ASP A 14 -9.91 8.40 25.06
C ASP A 14 -10.69 9.63 25.58
N VAL A 15 -10.04 10.51 26.33
CA VAL A 15 -10.66 11.77 26.81
C VAL A 15 -10.93 12.72 25.66
N VAL A 16 -10.04 12.81 24.67
CA VAL A 16 -10.23 13.64 23.46
C VAL A 16 -11.37 13.09 22.62
N GLU A 17 -11.40 11.79 22.36
CA GLU A 17 -12.42 11.14 21.52
C GLU A 17 -13.82 11.19 22.17
N THR A 18 -13.89 10.99 23.47
CA THR A 18 -15.17 10.99 24.20
C THR A 18 -15.59 12.38 24.65
N GLN A 19 -14.78 13.40 24.37
CA GLN A 19 -14.98 14.80 24.77
C GLN A 19 -15.22 14.98 26.28
N GLY A 20 -14.59 14.15 27.11
CA GLY A 20 -14.76 14.27 28.56
C GLY A 20 -14.12 13.18 29.41
N PHE A 21 -13.82 13.55 30.65
CA PHE A 21 -13.17 12.65 31.61
C PHE A 21 -14.09 11.52 32.10
N THR A 22 -15.36 11.81 32.33
CA THR A 22 -16.33 10.80 32.82
C THR A 22 -16.62 9.71 31.78
N PRO A 23 -16.92 10.02 30.52
CA PRO A 23 -17.14 8.99 29.50
C PRO A 23 -15.83 8.21 29.20
N ALA A 24 -14.66 8.86 29.22
CA ALA A 24 -13.38 8.17 29.08
C ALA A 24 -13.12 7.20 30.26
N ALA A 25 -13.48 7.58 31.47
CA ALA A 25 -13.38 6.72 32.64
C ALA A 25 -14.24 5.45 32.51
N LYS A 26 -15.48 5.61 32.03
CA LYS A 26 -16.38 4.49 31.73
C LYS A 26 -15.80 3.55 30.66
N ARG A 27 -15.25 4.12 29.56
CA ARG A 27 -14.60 3.34 28.49
C ARG A 27 -13.43 2.48 29.01
N ASN A 28 -12.69 2.98 30.00
CA ASN A 28 -11.51 2.32 30.54
C ASN A 28 -11.76 1.54 31.85
N PHE A 29 -13.00 1.46 32.33
CA PHE A 29 -13.37 0.78 33.56
C PHE A 29 -12.60 1.26 34.80
N VAL A 30 -12.34 2.58 34.86
CA VAL A 30 -11.63 3.22 35.97
C VAL A 30 -12.40 4.43 36.52
N SER A 31 -11.95 5.00 37.64
CA SER A 31 -12.54 6.23 38.17
C SER A 31 -12.15 7.46 37.32
N GLN A 32 -13.02 8.46 37.23
CA GLN A 32 -12.69 9.75 36.62
C GLN A 32 -11.45 10.38 37.23
N THR A 33 -11.27 10.23 38.56
CA THR A 33 -10.11 10.73 39.29
C THR A 33 -8.81 10.10 38.78
N ALA A 34 -8.83 8.79 38.49
CA ALA A 34 -7.66 8.08 37.96
C ALA A 34 -7.24 8.66 36.59
N ILE A 35 -8.18 8.86 35.69
CA ILE A 35 -7.88 9.47 34.37
C ILE A 35 -7.41 10.91 34.51
N SER A 36 -8.09 11.73 35.38
CA SER A 36 -7.70 13.12 35.60
C SER A 36 -6.28 13.23 36.13
N ASN A 37 -5.90 12.36 37.09
CA ASN A 37 -4.56 12.35 37.65
C ASN A 37 -3.51 11.86 36.66
N ALA A 38 -3.82 10.84 35.85
CA ALA A 38 -2.91 10.36 34.81
C ALA A 38 -2.59 11.46 33.79
N ILE A 39 -3.62 12.22 33.36
CA ILE A 39 -3.43 13.32 32.39
C ILE A 39 -2.69 14.48 33.05
N LYS A 40 -2.99 14.86 34.31
CA LYS A 40 -2.23 15.89 35.04
C LYS A 40 -0.75 15.53 35.17
N ASN A 41 -0.44 14.27 35.47
CA ASN A 41 0.92 13.80 35.54
C ASN A 41 1.62 13.84 34.14
N LEU A 42 0.91 13.48 33.09
CA LEU A 42 1.40 13.58 31.70
C LEU A 42 1.71 15.04 31.33
N GLU A 43 0.79 15.96 31.61
CA GLU A 43 0.97 17.41 31.40
C GLU A 43 2.20 17.94 32.19
N LYS A 44 2.33 17.54 33.47
CA LYS A 44 3.49 17.89 34.28
C LYS A 44 4.81 17.37 33.72
N GLN A 45 4.83 16.13 33.19
CA GLN A 45 6.02 15.53 32.60
C GLN A 45 6.41 16.16 31.27
N LEU A 46 5.41 16.57 30.48
CA LEU A 46 5.62 17.23 29.19
C LEU A 46 5.88 18.74 29.34
N GLY A 47 5.55 19.33 30.50
CA GLY A 47 5.68 20.77 30.75
C GLY A 47 4.65 21.61 29.97
N VAL A 48 3.57 21.02 29.49
CA VAL A 48 2.53 21.72 28.71
C VAL A 48 1.13 21.24 29.13
N GLN A 49 0.15 22.13 29.05
CA GLN A 49 -1.25 21.77 29.20
C GLN A 49 -1.79 21.16 27.92
N LEU A 50 -2.46 20.02 28.03
CA LEU A 50 -3.09 19.29 26.92
C LEU A 50 -4.58 19.58 26.83
N ILE A 51 -5.23 19.86 27.98
CA ILE A 51 -6.65 20.14 28.10
C ILE A 51 -6.82 21.49 28.75
N ASP A 52 -7.59 22.36 28.13
CA ASP A 52 -7.97 23.65 28.67
C ASP A 52 -9.05 23.46 29.76
N ARG A 53 -8.73 23.79 30.98
CA ARG A 53 -9.62 23.68 32.14
C ARG A 53 -10.18 25.02 32.59
N SER A 54 -9.87 26.10 31.87
CA SER A 54 -10.34 27.46 32.17
C SER A 54 -11.77 27.70 31.72
N THR A 55 -12.29 26.84 30.83
CA THR A 55 -13.64 26.96 30.26
C THR A 55 -14.59 25.92 30.84
N SER A 56 -15.88 26.23 30.89
CA SER A 56 -16.93 25.30 31.28
C SER A 56 -17.16 24.15 30.29
N HIS A 57 -16.65 24.29 29.09
CA HIS A 57 -16.72 23.27 28.03
C HIS A 57 -15.41 22.55 27.85
N PHE A 58 -15.47 21.26 27.52
CA PHE A 58 -14.28 20.48 27.21
C PHE A 58 -13.57 21.06 25.99
N LYS A 59 -12.28 21.35 26.12
CA LYS A 59 -11.48 21.91 25.05
C LYS A 59 -10.06 21.38 25.11
N VAL A 60 -9.55 20.94 23.94
CA VAL A 60 -8.17 20.49 23.78
C VAL A 60 -7.30 21.66 23.38
N THR A 61 -6.11 21.78 23.94
CA THR A 61 -5.13 22.82 23.55
C THR A 61 -4.46 22.46 22.21
N LEU A 62 -3.70 23.40 21.62
CA LEU A 62 -2.89 23.09 20.44
C LEU A 62 -1.86 22.00 20.72
N ALA A 63 -1.21 22.04 21.89
CA ALA A 63 -0.29 20.99 22.32
C ALA A 63 -0.99 19.63 22.47
N GLY A 64 -2.23 19.63 23.02
CA GLY A 64 -3.07 18.44 23.10
C GLY A 64 -3.44 17.89 21.73
N SER A 65 -3.83 18.73 20.79
CA SER A 65 -4.15 18.29 19.41
C SER A 65 -2.93 17.64 18.74
N ASN A 66 -1.77 18.25 18.85
CA ASN A 66 -0.52 17.68 18.31
C ASN A 66 -0.18 16.33 18.98
N LEU A 67 -0.31 16.24 20.31
CA LEU A 67 -0.09 14.99 21.02
C LEU A 67 -1.09 13.91 20.58
N TYR A 68 -2.35 14.24 20.40
CA TYR A 68 -3.38 13.32 19.94
C TYR A 68 -3.00 12.65 18.61
N HIS A 69 -2.60 13.45 17.61
CA HIS A 69 -2.17 12.94 16.32
C HIS A 69 -0.91 12.08 16.37
N CYS A 70 0.01 12.35 17.30
CA CYS A 70 1.20 11.54 17.52
C CYS A 70 0.93 10.27 18.33
N ALA A 71 -0.01 10.31 19.27
CA ALA A 71 -0.31 9.20 20.17
C ALA A 71 -1.09 8.06 19.48
N ILE A 72 -1.97 8.37 18.53
CA ILE A 72 -2.75 7.36 17.80
C ILE A 72 -1.85 6.31 17.14
N PRO A 73 -0.91 6.68 16.25
CA PRO A 73 -0.07 5.67 15.57
C PRO A 73 0.81 4.91 16.58
N LEU A 74 1.26 5.54 17.65
CA LEU A 74 2.01 4.87 18.71
C LEU A 74 1.17 3.79 19.42
N LEU A 75 -0.06 4.10 19.78
CA LEU A 75 -0.98 3.16 20.42
C LEU A 75 -1.35 2.02 19.46
N ASN A 76 -1.60 2.31 18.19
CA ASN A 76 -1.88 1.29 17.19
C ASN A 76 -0.71 0.30 17.05
N THR A 77 0.52 0.79 16.95
CA THR A 77 1.73 -0.06 16.93
C THR A 77 1.84 -0.93 18.18
N TYR A 78 1.50 -0.38 19.35
CA TYR A 78 1.52 -1.15 20.61
C TYR A 78 0.46 -2.27 20.60
N TYR A 79 -0.76 -2.01 20.15
CA TYR A 79 -1.80 -3.03 20.05
C TYR A 79 -1.45 -4.11 19.02
N GLU A 80 -0.96 -3.71 17.85
CA GLU A 80 -0.47 -4.64 16.82
C GLU A 80 0.65 -5.54 17.38
N PHE A 81 1.54 -5.01 18.18
CA PHE A 81 2.59 -5.81 18.84
C PHE A 81 1.98 -6.84 19.81
N GLY A 82 1.00 -6.44 20.63
CA GLY A 82 0.30 -7.35 21.55
C GLY A 82 -0.42 -8.48 20.80
N GLU A 83 -1.11 -8.15 19.69
CA GLU A 83 -1.77 -9.13 18.84
C GLU A 83 -0.77 -10.12 18.22
N LYS A 84 0.37 -9.64 17.73
CA LYS A 84 1.44 -10.50 17.18
C LYS A 84 1.95 -11.52 18.21
N ILE A 85 2.19 -11.08 19.44
CA ILE A 85 2.62 -11.99 20.51
C ILE A 85 1.55 -13.02 20.84
N THR A 86 0.27 -12.60 20.87
CA THR A 86 -0.85 -13.52 21.13
C THR A 86 -1.02 -14.52 19.99
N GLN A 87 -0.81 -14.10 18.74
CA GLN A 87 -0.87 -14.96 17.55
C GLN A 87 0.26 -15.99 17.52
N LEU A 88 1.43 -15.71 18.08
CA LEU A 88 2.51 -16.68 18.24
C LEU A 88 2.11 -17.86 19.14
N ASN A 89 1.22 -17.64 20.11
CA ASN A 89 0.71 -18.67 21.01
C ASN A 89 -0.51 -19.43 20.47
N ASN A 90 -1.23 -18.84 19.53
CA ASN A 90 -2.39 -19.46 18.87
C ASN A 90 -1.93 -20.02 17.52
N SER A 91 -1.82 -21.33 17.41
CA SER A 91 -1.45 -22.08 16.19
C SER A 91 -2.47 -21.94 15.04
N PHE A 92 -3.04 -20.78 14.82
CA PHE A 92 -3.84 -20.50 13.64
C PHE A 92 -2.90 -20.10 12.51
N ASN A 93 -2.79 -20.94 11.51
CA ASN A 93 -2.02 -20.74 10.29
C ASN A 93 -2.65 -19.66 9.40
N ILE A 94 -2.73 -18.42 9.87
CA ILE A 94 -3.13 -17.28 9.04
C ILE A 94 -1.88 -16.77 8.35
N LEU A 95 -1.83 -16.88 7.03
CA LEU A 95 -0.79 -16.27 6.21
C LEU A 95 -1.31 -14.91 5.70
N LYS A 96 -0.65 -13.84 6.12
CA LYS A 96 -0.97 -12.46 5.72
C LYS A 96 -0.20 -12.12 4.46
N ILE A 97 -0.92 -11.94 3.36
CA ILE A 97 -0.34 -11.58 2.06
C ILE A 97 -0.82 -10.18 1.70
N HIS A 98 0.10 -9.25 1.63
CA HIS A 98 -0.17 -7.92 1.10
C HIS A 98 0.35 -7.81 -0.33
N TYR A 99 -0.27 -6.97 -1.13
CA TYR A 99 0.13 -6.76 -2.50
C TYR A 99 0.04 -5.30 -2.91
N LEU A 100 0.97 -4.87 -3.75
CA LEU A 100 0.97 -3.53 -4.29
C LEU A 100 -0.29 -3.31 -5.16
N HIS A 101 -0.79 -2.09 -5.18
CA HIS A 101 -1.95 -1.73 -6.00
C HIS A 101 -1.78 -2.21 -7.45
N GLY A 102 -2.77 -2.95 -7.95
CA GLY A 102 -2.76 -3.54 -9.28
C GLY A 102 -2.26 -4.98 -9.38
N PHE A 103 -1.76 -5.57 -8.28
CA PHE A 103 -1.26 -6.96 -8.28
C PHE A 103 -2.30 -8.01 -7.87
N GLY A 104 -3.56 -7.64 -7.72
CA GLY A 104 -4.63 -8.52 -7.28
C GLY A 104 -4.78 -9.79 -8.13
N PHE A 105 -4.60 -9.71 -9.46
CA PHE A 105 -4.67 -10.86 -10.36
C PHE A 105 -3.70 -11.98 -9.96
N TRP A 106 -2.42 -11.66 -9.79
CA TRP A 106 -1.39 -12.64 -9.39
C TRP A 106 -1.57 -13.10 -7.95
N THR A 107 -2.01 -12.20 -7.07
CA THR A 107 -2.28 -12.50 -5.66
C THR A 107 -3.40 -13.53 -5.53
N VAL A 108 -4.51 -13.34 -6.22
CA VAL A 108 -5.64 -14.29 -6.20
C VAL A 108 -5.21 -15.64 -6.78
N LYS A 109 -4.46 -15.67 -7.88
CA LYS A 109 -3.94 -16.90 -8.47
C LYS A 109 -3.05 -17.66 -7.49
N LEU A 110 -2.12 -16.98 -6.81
CA LEU A 110 -1.29 -17.58 -5.78
C LEU A 110 -2.12 -18.08 -4.59
N ALA A 111 -3.06 -17.25 -4.12
CA ALA A 111 -3.92 -17.61 -3.00
C ALA A 111 -4.78 -18.86 -3.27
N GLN A 112 -5.33 -19.01 -4.46
CA GLN A 112 -6.07 -20.20 -4.88
C GLN A 112 -5.18 -21.43 -4.85
N SER A 113 -3.95 -21.35 -5.36
CA SER A 113 -3.01 -22.46 -5.35
C SER A 113 -2.56 -22.84 -3.93
N LEU A 114 -2.31 -21.83 -3.08
CA LEU A 114 -1.98 -22.04 -1.66
C LEU A 114 -3.09 -22.78 -0.91
N LEU A 115 -4.34 -22.39 -1.11
CA LEU A 115 -5.51 -23.02 -0.47
C LEU A 115 -5.74 -24.45 -0.99
N THR A 116 -5.49 -24.68 -2.28
CA THR A 116 -5.57 -26.03 -2.86
C THR A 116 -4.53 -26.97 -2.25
N SER A 117 -3.29 -26.47 -2.13
CA SER A 117 -2.18 -27.25 -1.57
C SER A 117 -2.25 -27.41 -0.05
N ASN A 118 -2.90 -26.48 0.64
CA ASN A 118 -3.00 -26.42 2.11
C ASN A 118 -4.43 -26.06 2.56
N PRO A 119 -5.38 -27.00 2.58
CA PRO A 119 -6.79 -26.71 2.87
C PRO A 119 -7.09 -26.14 4.26
N LYS A 120 -6.14 -26.28 5.21
CA LYS A 120 -6.26 -25.73 6.57
C LYS A 120 -5.66 -24.34 6.71
N LEU A 121 -5.01 -23.82 5.65
CA LEU A 121 -4.41 -22.50 5.65
C LEU A 121 -5.51 -21.43 5.61
N GLN A 122 -5.41 -20.45 6.48
CA GLN A 122 -6.22 -19.25 6.41
C GLN A 122 -5.41 -18.12 5.77
N LEU A 123 -6.00 -17.38 4.84
CA LEU A 123 -5.35 -16.26 4.17
C LEU A 123 -6.02 -14.95 4.57
N GLN A 124 -5.20 -13.95 4.86
CA GLN A 124 -5.63 -12.57 4.96
C GLN A 124 -4.95 -11.79 3.82
N LEU A 125 -5.76 -11.20 2.93
CA LEU A 125 -5.26 -10.45 1.77
C LEU A 125 -5.57 -8.96 1.97
N ASP A 126 -4.58 -8.10 1.74
CA ASP A 126 -4.78 -6.65 1.75
C ASP A 126 -3.84 -5.95 0.77
N THR A 127 -4.16 -4.70 0.44
CA THR A 127 -3.36 -3.88 -0.47
C THR A 127 -2.37 -3.00 0.27
N GLU A 128 -1.25 -2.71 -0.39
CA GLU A 128 -0.23 -1.79 0.10
C GLU A 128 0.17 -0.78 -0.95
N ASN A 129 0.51 0.43 -0.48
CA ASN A 129 1.20 1.37 -1.34
C ASN A 129 2.71 1.10 -1.33
N PHE A 130 3.37 1.50 -2.41
CA PHE A 130 4.79 1.23 -2.58
C PHE A 130 5.66 1.89 -1.50
N ALA A 131 5.32 3.09 -1.06
CA ALA A 131 6.17 3.89 -0.17
C ALA A 131 6.40 3.24 1.21
N THR A 132 5.41 2.52 1.74
CA THR A 132 5.45 1.93 3.08
C THR A 132 5.56 0.41 3.09
N SER A 133 5.36 -0.25 1.94
CA SER A 133 5.25 -1.71 1.86
C SER A 133 6.45 -2.44 2.45
N PHE A 134 7.66 -2.04 2.12
CA PHE A 134 8.86 -2.73 2.61
C PHE A 134 9.14 -2.48 4.08
N THR A 135 8.88 -1.28 4.58
CA THR A 135 9.02 -0.96 6.01
C THR A 135 8.05 -1.81 6.85
N LYS A 136 6.83 -2.00 6.37
CA LYS A 136 5.82 -2.83 7.03
C LYS A 136 6.15 -4.33 6.94
N LEU A 137 6.69 -4.81 5.81
CA LEU A 137 7.20 -6.18 5.69
C LEU A 137 8.35 -6.40 6.69
N ASP A 138 9.27 -5.45 6.78
CA ASP A 138 10.40 -5.49 7.70
C ASP A 138 9.95 -5.50 9.16
N ALA A 139 8.93 -4.74 9.50
CA ALA A 139 8.29 -4.72 10.81
C ALA A 139 7.43 -5.96 11.09
N GLY A 140 7.25 -6.89 10.11
CA GLY A 140 6.44 -8.10 10.25
C GLY A 140 4.93 -7.84 10.37
N ASN A 141 4.42 -6.77 9.76
CA ASN A 141 2.98 -6.48 9.73
C ASN A 141 2.22 -7.50 8.88
N TYR A 142 2.90 -8.10 7.91
CA TYR A 142 2.43 -9.20 7.08
C TYR A 142 3.61 -10.11 6.70
N ASP A 143 3.30 -11.29 6.18
CA ASP A 143 4.27 -12.35 5.94
C ASP A 143 4.84 -12.30 4.53
N VAL A 144 4.03 -11.93 3.54
CA VAL A 144 4.36 -11.92 2.11
C VAL A 144 3.92 -10.61 1.49
N LEU A 145 4.81 -10.01 0.69
CA LEU A 145 4.50 -8.89 -0.19
C LEU A 145 4.53 -9.34 -1.65
N ILE A 146 3.51 -9.00 -2.44
CA ILE A 146 3.51 -9.25 -3.89
C ILE A 146 3.75 -7.95 -4.63
N GLY A 147 4.74 -7.98 -5.53
CA GLY A 147 5.16 -6.85 -6.33
C GLY A 147 6.11 -7.25 -7.45
N PHE A 148 6.81 -6.28 -8.03
CA PHE A 148 7.83 -6.54 -9.04
C PHE A 148 9.19 -6.88 -8.43
N SER A 149 9.95 -7.73 -9.12
CA SER A 149 11.32 -8.11 -8.73
C SER A 149 12.29 -6.92 -8.65
N THR A 150 12.07 -5.87 -9.44
CA THR A 150 12.87 -4.64 -9.43
C THR A 150 12.78 -3.85 -8.13
N ALA A 151 11.75 -4.10 -7.33
CA ALA A 151 11.57 -3.43 -6.04
C ALA A 151 12.53 -3.94 -4.94
N VAL A 152 13.19 -5.08 -5.17
CA VAL A 152 13.85 -5.90 -4.15
C VAL A 152 15.32 -5.59 -3.93
N SER A 153 15.99 -4.87 -4.83
CA SER A 153 17.45 -4.76 -4.92
C SER A 153 18.18 -4.12 -3.72
N LYS A 154 17.47 -3.60 -2.72
CA LYS A 154 18.07 -2.87 -1.57
C LYS A 154 17.72 -3.42 -0.20
N ILE A 155 16.98 -4.52 -0.11
CA ILE A 155 16.55 -5.07 1.17
C ILE A 155 17.40 -6.28 1.52
N LYS A 156 17.90 -6.31 2.75
CA LYS A 156 18.67 -7.44 3.27
C LYS A 156 17.74 -8.52 3.84
N ASP A 157 18.21 -9.75 3.85
CA ASP A 157 17.55 -10.88 4.51
C ASP A 157 16.11 -11.15 4.03
N ILE A 158 15.90 -11.06 2.71
CA ILE A 158 14.64 -11.39 2.08
C ILE A 158 14.78 -12.56 1.11
N HIS A 159 13.71 -13.32 0.98
CA HIS A 159 13.53 -14.35 -0.01
C HIS A 159 12.56 -13.85 -1.08
N VAL A 160 12.76 -14.34 -2.30
CA VAL A 160 11.97 -13.93 -3.46
C VAL A 160 11.57 -15.15 -4.25
N LYS A 161 10.28 -15.35 -4.49
CA LYS A 161 9.75 -16.41 -5.35
C LYS A 161 9.00 -15.79 -6.52
N LYS A 162 9.36 -16.14 -7.73
CA LYS A 162 8.61 -15.76 -8.93
C LYS A 162 7.24 -16.45 -8.94
N ILE A 163 6.18 -15.66 -9.16
CA ILE A 163 4.80 -16.15 -9.21
C ILE A 163 4.12 -15.83 -10.55
N GLY A 164 4.79 -15.08 -11.41
CA GLY A 164 4.29 -14.74 -12.73
C GLY A 164 5.16 -13.74 -13.46
N THR A 165 4.66 -13.27 -14.59
CA THR A 165 5.30 -12.24 -15.40
C THR A 165 4.23 -11.25 -15.84
N ALA A 166 4.53 -9.97 -15.75
CA ALA A 166 3.71 -8.89 -16.29
C ALA A 166 4.27 -8.49 -17.65
N ASN A 167 3.42 -8.54 -18.68
CA ASN A 167 3.74 -8.12 -20.04
C ASN A 167 3.09 -6.78 -20.31
N PHE A 168 3.88 -5.75 -20.54
CA PHE A 168 3.36 -4.41 -20.70
C PHE A 168 3.02 -4.07 -22.16
N SER A 169 2.04 -3.22 -22.31
CA SER A 169 1.65 -2.61 -23.57
C SER A 169 1.24 -1.16 -23.31
N ILE A 170 1.02 -0.42 -24.38
CA ILE A 170 0.45 0.92 -24.30
C ILE A 170 -1.07 0.79 -24.33
N LEU A 171 -1.72 1.32 -23.30
CA LEU A 171 -3.15 1.50 -23.22
C LEU A 171 -3.52 2.90 -23.70
N LEU A 172 -4.50 3.01 -24.55
CA LEU A 172 -4.97 4.28 -25.10
C LEU A 172 -6.48 4.30 -25.30
N ASN A 173 -7.04 5.49 -25.43
CA ASN A 173 -8.43 5.66 -25.82
C ASN A 173 -8.58 5.38 -27.32
N GLN A 174 -9.58 4.59 -27.71
CA GLN A 174 -9.84 4.23 -29.12
C GLN A 174 -10.03 5.44 -30.01
N SER A 175 -10.57 6.55 -29.50
CA SER A 175 -10.72 7.80 -30.23
C SER A 175 -9.38 8.40 -30.69
N SER A 176 -8.27 7.96 -30.12
CA SER A 176 -6.92 8.35 -30.52
C SER A 176 -6.41 7.60 -31.76
N LEU A 177 -7.13 6.56 -32.21
CA LEU A 177 -6.80 5.83 -33.44
C LEU A 177 -7.37 6.53 -34.66
N THR A 178 -6.69 6.38 -35.80
CA THR A 178 -7.22 6.76 -37.11
C THR A 178 -8.28 5.74 -37.54
N LYS A 179 -9.08 6.10 -38.57
CA LYS A 179 -10.08 5.19 -39.16
C LYS A 179 -9.51 3.83 -39.61
N ASN A 180 -8.21 3.76 -39.87
CA ASN A 180 -7.52 2.54 -40.30
C ASN A 180 -6.87 1.80 -39.10
N GLY A 181 -7.22 2.13 -37.86
CA GLY A 181 -6.66 1.50 -36.66
C GLY A 181 -5.21 1.88 -36.36
N ASN A 182 -4.63 2.82 -37.09
CA ASN A 182 -3.27 3.30 -36.88
C ASN A 182 -3.24 4.43 -35.87
N ILE A 183 -2.12 4.57 -35.20
CA ILE A 183 -1.89 5.65 -34.23
C ILE A 183 -1.71 6.98 -34.98
N SER A 184 -2.50 7.99 -34.63
CA SER A 184 -2.28 9.32 -35.17
C SER A 184 -1.03 9.96 -34.53
N LYS A 185 0.07 10.03 -35.28
CA LYS A 185 1.33 10.65 -34.81
C LYS A 185 1.16 12.08 -34.26
N LYS A 186 0.17 12.83 -34.75
CA LYS A 186 -0.13 14.20 -34.28
C LYS A 186 -0.78 14.21 -32.89
N THR A 187 -1.57 13.19 -32.56
CA THR A 187 -2.32 13.14 -31.29
C THR A 187 -1.37 12.93 -30.11
N PHE A 188 -0.35 12.10 -30.27
CA PHE A 188 0.54 11.73 -29.14
C PHE A 188 1.57 12.79 -28.78
N LYS A 189 2.06 13.61 -29.71
CA LYS A 189 3.06 14.65 -29.41
C LYS A 189 2.65 15.62 -28.30
N ARG A 190 1.36 15.72 -27.98
CA ARG A 190 0.81 16.65 -27.01
C ARG A 190 0.25 15.97 -25.76
N GLN A 191 0.19 14.64 -25.74
CA GLN A 191 -0.40 13.89 -24.62
C GLN A 191 0.69 13.41 -23.66
N PRO A 192 0.42 13.38 -22.33
CA PRO A 192 1.31 12.79 -21.37
C PRO A 192 1.29 11.25 -21.44
N LEU A 193 2.36 10.65 -20.96
CA LEU A 193 2.48 9.22 -20.72
C LEU A 193 2.34 8.95 -19.22
N PHE A 194 1.34 8.17 -18.86
CA PHE A 194 1.09 7.76 -17.47
C PHE A 194 1.85 6.48 -17.15
N LEU A 195 2.60 6.52 -16.06
CA LEU A 195 3.31 5.38 -15.50
C LEU A 195 2.94 5.22 -14.03
N GLN A 196 2.73 3.98 -13.60
CA GLN A 196 2.63 3.73 -12.17
C GLN A 196 4.01 3.80 -11.52
N LYS A 197 4.08 4.35 -10.31
CA LYS A 197 5.24 4.25 -9.44
C LYS A 197 5.34 2.84 -8.91
N TRP A 198 6.32 2.07 -9.34
CA TRP A 198 6.60 0.72 -8.85
C TRP A 198 7.97 0.56 -8.20
N THR A 199 8.78 1.62 -8.19
CA THR A 199 10.03 1.67 -7.43
C THR A 199 10.28 3.07 -6.87
N ALA A 200 10.79 3.16 -5.65
CA ALA A 200 11.19 4.44 -5.07
C ALA A 200 12.56 4.92 -5.61
N THR A 201 13.35 4.04 -6.24
CA THR A 201 14.78 4.29 -6.48
C THR A 201 15.29 3.97 -7.88
N ASP A 202 14.59 3.15 -8.67
CA ASP A 202 15.07 2.70 -9.99
C ASP A 202 14.21 3.22 -11.15
N SER A 203 13.59 4.36 -10.94
CA SER A 203 12.86 5.06 -12.00
C SER A 203 13.70 5.30 -13.26
N ASN A 204 15.03 5.44 -13.11
CA ASN A 204 15.90 5.74 -14.24
C ASN A 204 16.07 4.57 -15.22
N ASP A 205 16.21 3.31 -14.75
CA ASP A 205 16.39 2.17 -15.66
C ASP A 205 15.07 1.84 -16.39
N VAL A 206 13.96 1.75 -15.67
CA VAL A 206 12.62 1.53 -16.26
C VAL A 206 12.25 2.66 -17.21
N GLN A 207 12.48 3.92 -16.80
CA GLN A 207 12.23 5.08 -17.66
C GLN A 207 13.09 5.06 -18.92
N SER A 208 14.37 4.71 -18.80
CA SER A 208 15.28 4.65 -19.93
C SER A 208 14.85 3.59 -20.93
N LYS A 209 14.46 2.40 -20.47
CA LYS A 209 13.91 1.33 -21.30
C LYS A 209 12.62 1.77 -22.01
N ILE A 210 11.68 2.34 -21.28
CA ILE A 210 10.43 2.86 -21.87
C ILE A 210 10.72 3.91 -22.94
N LYS A 211 11.59 4.88 -22.66
CA LYS A 211 11.98 5.93 -23.63
C LYS A 211 12.58 5.33 -24.91
N ILE A 212 13.45 4.32 -24.77
CA ILE A 212 14.06 3.64 -25.93
C ILE A 212 12.97 2.95 -26.76
N ILE A 213 12.09 2.16 -26.12
CA ILE A 213 11.02 1.44 -26.80
C ILE A 213 10.07 2.39 -27.54
N LEU A 214 9.63 3.46 -26.87
CA LEU A 214 8.73 4.43 -27.48
C LEU A 214 9.36 5.15 -28.68
N ARG A 215 10.66 5.47 -28.60
CA ARG A 215 11.42 6.02 -29.74
C ARG A 215 11.47 5.04 -30.92
N GLN A 216 11.72 3.75 -30.67
CA GLN A 216 11.74 2.72 -31.71
C GLN A 216 10.36 2.58 -32.38
N MET A 217 9.27 2.74 -31.61
CA MET A 217 7.91 2.73 -32.12
C MET A 217 7.47 4.05 -32.76
N HIS A 218 8.32 5.07 -32.79
CA HIS A 218 8.00 6.42 -33.25
C HIS A 218 6.79 7.04 -32.50
N ILE A 219 6.66 6.75 -31.21
CA ILE A 219 5.62 7.30 -30.34
C ILE A 219 6.24 8.43 -29.53
N ASP A 220 5.78 9.65 -29.80
CA ASP A 220 6.16 10.85 -29.04
C ASP A 220 5.13 11.09 -27.91
N TYR A 221 5.56 11.67 -26.83
CA TYR A 221 4.73 12.11 -25.69
C TYR A 221 5.22 13.45 -25.15
N SER A 222 4.35 14.21 -24.50
CA SER A 222 4.73 15.53 -23.97
C SER A 222 5.60 15.44 -22.71
N GLN A 223 5.21 14.57 -21.77
CA GLN A 223 5.88 14.35 -20.48
C GLN A 223 5.49 12.99 -19.90
N ILE A 224 6.26 12.52 -18.90
CA ILE A 224 5.89 11.35 -18.10
C ILE A 224 5.25 11.83 -16.81
N ILE A 225 4.06 11.31 -16.50
CA ILE A 225 3.34 11.56 -15.24
C ILE A 225 3.28 10.25 -14.47
N TYR A 226 3.78 10.28 -13.22
CA TYR A 226 3.75 9.13 -12.33
C TYR A 226 2.47 9.09 -11.52
N LEU A 227 1.82 7.93 -11.50
CA LEU A 227 0.57 7.67 -10.77
C LEU A 227 0.81 6.59 -9.70
N ASP A 228 0.03 6.63 -8.64
CA ASP A 228 0.16 5.68 -7.53
C ASP A 228 -0.58 4.35 -7.78
N SER A 229 -1.46 4.28 -8.79
CA SER A 229 -2.20 3.07 -9.15
C SER A 229 -2.46 2.93 -10.65
N PHE A 230 -2.67 1.69 -11.09
CA PHE A 230 -3.11 1.38 -12.46
C PHE A 230 -4.54 1.88 -12.72
N ASP A 231 -5.41 1.92 -11.70
CA ASP A 231 -6.78 2.45 -11.84
C ASP A 231 -6.79 3.94 -12.17
N ALA A 232 -5.87 4.70 -11.58
CA ALA A 232 -5.69 6.10 -11.93
C ALA A 232 -5.22 6.26 -13.39
N ALA A 233 -4.37 5.35 -13.89
CA ALA A 233 -3.96 5.34 -15.30
C ALA A 233 -5.14 5.07 -16.23
N ILE A 234 -5.97 4.04 -15.95
CA ILE A 234 -7.19 3.74 -16.72
C ILE A 234 -8.09 4.97 -16.77
N SER A 235 -8.36 5.60 -15.64
CA SER A 235 -9.25 6.76 -15.55
C SER A 235 -8.79 7.92 -16.45
N ASN A 236 -7.49 8.22 -16.44
CA ASN A 236 -6.93 9.26 -17.29
C ASN A 236 -7.01 8.89 -18.79
N VAL A 237 -6.79 7.64 -19.14
CA VAL A 237 -6.88 7.18 -20.53
C VAL A 237 -8.33 7.19 -21.02
N ILE A 238 -9.31 6.80 -20.21
CA ILE A 238 -10.74 6.90 -20.53
C ILE A 238 -11.13 8.33 -20.87
N LEU A 239 -10.65 9.30 -20.09
CA LEU A 239 -10.88 10.72 -20.32
C LEU A 239 -10.09 11.28 -21.52
N ASN A 240 -9.34 10.44 -22.22
CA ASN A 240 -8.46 10.83 -23.33
C ASN A 240 -7.41 11.88 -22.94
N HIS A 241 -6.95 11.85 -21.69
CA HIS A 241 -5.93 12.76 -21.17
C HIS A 241 -4.51 12.33 -21.49
N GLY A 242 -4.30 11.12 -22.05
CA GLY A 242 -2.98 10.62 -22.39
C GLY A 242 -2.95 9.12 -22.67
N LEU A 243 -1.74 8.58 -22.63
CA LEU A 243 -1.43 7.16 -22.84
C LEU A 243 -0.97 6.56 -21.50
N ALA A 244 -1.12 5.25 -21.33
CA ALA A 244 -0.55 4.57 -20.17
C ALA A 244 0.28 3.36 -20.59
N ILE A 245 1.38 3.11 -19.89
CA ILE A 245 2.05 1.80 -19.90
C ILE A 245 1.32 0.92 -18.90
N TYR A 246 0.76 -0.19 -19.38
CA TYR A 246 -0.19 -0.97 -18.61
C TYR A 246 0.04 -2.48 -18.81
N PRO A 247 0.01 -3.30 -17.71
CA PRO A 247 0.15 -4.75 -17.81
C PRO A 247 -1.08 -5.37 -18.49
N ARG A 248 -0.87 -6.22 -19.47
CA ARG A 248 -1.97 -6.87 -20.21
C ARG A 248 -2.73 -7.90 -19.39
N GLU A 249 -2.12 -8.44 -18.36
CA GLU A 249 -2.72 -9.42 -17.43
C GLU A 249 -3.76 -8.78 -16.51
N LEU A 250 -3.71 -7.46 -16.33
CA LEU A 250 -4.73 -6.75 -15.57
C LEU A 250 -5.98 -6.55 -16.42
N SER A 251 -7.10 -7.05 -15.95
CA SER A 251 -8.37 -6.87 -16.63
C SER A 251 -8.82 -5.41 -16.59
N ILE A 252 -9.22 -4.89 -17.74
CA ILE A 252 -9.97 -3.65 -17.81
C ILE A 252 -11.44 -3.99 -17.56
N PRO A 253 -12.19 -3.22 -16.75
CA PRO A 253 -13.61 -3.46 -16.59
C PRO A 253 -14.35 -3.42 -17.92
N LYS A 254 -15.14 -4.45 -18.21
CA LYS A 254 -15.85 -4.62 -19.52
C LYS A 254 -16.62 -3.39 -19.99
N LYS A 255 -17.13 -2.59 -19.07
CA LYS A 255 -17.84 -1.33 -19.40
C LYS A 255 -17.00 -0.30 -20.15
N TYR A 256 -15.68 -0.50 -20.24
CA TYR A 256 -14.74 0.39 -20.93
C TYR A 256 -14.14 -0.24 -22.20
N ASP A 257 -14.54 -1.47 -22.58
CA ASP A 257 -14.01 -2.17 -23.76
C ASP A 257 -14.22 -1.36 -25.05
N ASP A 258 -15.34 -0.61 -25.13
CA ASP A 258 -15.67 0.21 -26.29
C ASP A 258 -14.84 1.50 -26.39
N CYS A 259 -14.14 1.91 -25.34
CA CYS A 259 -13.38 3.16 -25.34
C CYS A 259 -11.88 2.97 -25.17
N LEU A 260 -11.42 1.80 -24.79
CA LEU A 260 -10.02 1.50 -24.54
C LEU A 260 -9.49 0.43 -25.51
N CYS A 261 -8.22 0.57 -25.88
CA CYS A 261 -7.53 -0.47 -26.62
C CYS A 261 -6.05 -0.53 -26.23
N PHE A 262 -5.48 -1.73 -26.42
CA PHE A 262 -4.06 -1.97 -26.30
C PHE A 262 -3.38 -1.91 -27.66
N LEU A 263 -2.25 -1.24 -27.71
CA LEU A 263 -1.31 -1.43 -28.82
C LEU A 263 -0.66 -2.83 -28.74
N PRO A 264 0.06 -3.24 -29.79
CA PRO A 264 0.86 -4.46 -29.75
C PRO A 264 1.75 -4.51 -28.51
N GLN A 265 1.98 -5.70 -28.00
CA GLN A 265 2.82 -5.92 -26.82
C GLN A 265 4.20 -5.31 -27.03
N LEU A 266 4.77 -4.75 -25.95
CA LEU A 266 6.14 -4.27 -25.90
C LEU A 266 7.06 -5.42 -25.47
N PRO A 267 7.73 -6.14 -26.40
CA PRO A 267 8.39 -7.43 -26.10
C PRO A 267 9.50 -7.30 -25.05
N GLU A 268 10.13 -6.14 -24.97
CA GLU A 268 11.26 -5.88 -24.08
C GLU A 268 10.79 -5.38 -22.70
N LEU A 269 9.50 -5.08 -22.54
CA LEU A 269 8.96 -4.55 -21.30
C LEU A 269 8.19 -5.64 -20.56
N LYS A 270 8.97 -6.55 -19.96
CA LYS A 270 8.49 -7.65 -19.12
C LYS A 270 9.11 -7.53 -17.75
N TYR A 271 8.31 -7.72 -16.72
CA TYR A 271 8.79 -7.74 -15.34
C TYR A 271 8.26 -8.96 -14.61
N ASP A 272 9.15 -9.62 -13.87
CA ASP A 272 8.74 -10.72 -13.01
C ASP A 272 7.93 -10.19 -11.83
N VAL A 273 6.78 -10.82 -11.62
CA VAL A 273 5.95 -10.65 -10.44
C VAL A 273 6.39 -11.68 -9.42
N VAL A 274 6.66 -11.21 -8.23
CA VAL A 274 7.29 -12.01 -7.18
C VAL A 274 6.55 -11.91 -5.86
N ALA A 275 6.60 -12.99 -5.09
CA ALA A 275 6.30 -13.00 -3.67
C ALA A 275 7.62 -12.75 -2.91
N ILE A 276 7.62 -11.76 -2.04
CA ILE A 276 8.75 -11.30 -1.24
C ILE A 276 8.43 -11.58 0.22
N TYR A 277 9.32 -12.26 0.94
CA TYR A 277 9.10 -12.66 2.32
C TYR A 277 10.42 -12.75 3.09
N LYS A 278 10.36 -12.67 4.43
CA LYS A 278 11.54 -12.77 5.31
C LYS A 278 11.67 -14.14 5.97
N ASN A 279 10.55 -14.77 6.30
CA ASN A 279 10.58 -16.07 6.98
C ASN A 279 10.89 -17.21 6.00
N PRO A 280 12.08 -17.86 6.09
CA PRO A 280 12.47 -18.94 5.17
C PRO A 280 11.55 -20.16 5.24
N ALA A 281 10.80 -20.35 6.35
CA ALA A 281 9.84 -21.46 6.47
C ALA A 281 8.69 -21.35 5.45
N LEU A 282 8.42 -20.16 4.91
CA LEU A 282 7.41 -19.95 3.87
C LEU A 282 7.86 -20.48 2.48
N ALA A 283 9.15 -20.72 2.27
CA ALA A 283 9.67 -21.20 0.99
C ALA A 283 8.95 -22.49 0.54
N ASN A 284 8.86 -23.48 1.40
CA ASN A 284 8.21 -24.77 1.10
C ASN A 284 6.71 -24.62 0.76
N ILE A 285 6.03 -23.66 1.41
CA ILE A 285 4.61 -23.40 1.18
C ILE A 285 4.42 -22.72 -0.17
N LEU A 286 5.26 -21.72 -0.48
CA LEU A 286 5.20 -20.97 -1.73
C LEU A 286 5.70 -21.78 -2.94
N GLU A 287 6.65 -22.71 -2.75
CA GLU A 287 7.11 -23.60 -3.82
C GLU A 287 5.99 -24.52 -4.29
N ARG A 288 5.30 -25.20 -3.37
CA ARG A 288 4.17 -26.10 -3.70
C ARG A 288 3.01 -25.42 -4.38
N ALA A 289 2.88 -24.12 -4.20
CA ALA A 289 1.79 -23.34 -4.80
C ALA A 289 2.10 -22.81 -6.21
N THR A 290 3.35 -22.90 -6.67
CA THR A 290 3.78 -22.34 -7.97
C THR A 290 4.15 -23.39 -9.00
N ASP A 291 4.17 -24.66 -8.63
CA ASP A 291 4.26 -25.82 -9.51
C ASP A 291 2.88 -26.20 -10.04
#